data_6be11c54356c73766b1582d38634843c
#
_entry.id   6be11c54356c73766b1582d38634843c
#
_cell.length_a   1.000
_cell.length_b   1.000
_cell.length_c   1.000
_cell.angle_alpha   90.00
_cell.angle_beta   90.00
_cell.angle_gamma   90.00
#
_symmetry.space_group_name_H-M   'P 1'
#
loop_
_entity.id
_entity.type
_entity.pdbx_description
1 polymer ?
#
loop_
_entity_poly.entity_id
_entity_poly.type
_entity_poly.pdbx_seq_one_letter_code
_entity_poly.pdbx_strand_id
1 'polypeptide(L)'
;VCIVPMYNVRGALQRNGALRVNQNGPEAYGFRGNARNLDLNRDFMKMDSRNTRSLVAALTRWDPDIYMETHVSDGADHRYLMELLLTHRDKLDPTLRSFANDHLLPGLYTWMERKDIGMCPYFETVDGPPEHGLEGFVDGPRYSTGFSALQGRIGLLSESHMLKPYADRVNATFQLMLATLAVMDQHGEELRTSRMQAGSNTAAAEAFGLNWQIDTTRTELLPWKGYTASERPSAVSGLPQLHYDRSQRMDTLVPWRDHAIPTITLTKPVAYLVPQAWPEVIQRLRLAGVPLDTVNEERTERVEAQRITDFGTVREPYEGHYLHQGVSTTTDTIEVVLHPGDVLVPMGHRTDRLAMEMLEPRASDGFFAWGFFDSVLQQKEWFSDYVFESIAAELLAKDPELRKELNDRRSTDPAFAADAWQQLYWVYQRSPHYEPGHRLYPVMRVLR
;
A
#
# COMPACT_ATOMS: atom_id res chain seq x y z
N VAL A 1 -3.43 -18.80 20.03
CA VAL A 1 -4.39 -18.20 19.10
C VAL A 1 -5.06 -17.02 19.77
N CYS A 2 -5.17 -15.87 19.06
CA CYS A 2 -5.93 -14.72 19.48
C CYS A 2 -7.03 -14.46 18.43
N ILE A 3 -8.25 -14.22 18.89
CA ILE A 3 -9.40 -13.97 18.02
C ILE A 3 -9.98 -12.60 18.34
N VAL A 4 -10.14 -11.75 17.32
CA VAL A 4 -10.89 -10.49 17.39
C VAL A 4 -12.24 -10.73 16.72
N PRO A 5 -13.29 -11.05 17.49
CA PRO A 5 -14.57 -11.50 16.89
C PRO A 5 -15.33 -10.38 16.17
N MET A 6 -15.03 -9.13 16.49
CA MET A 6 -15.70 -7.96 15.91
C MET A 6 -14.72 -6.79 15.81
N TYR A 7 -14.05 -6.67 14.67
CA TYR A 7 -13.07 -5.60 14.42
C TYR A 7 -13.77 -4.26 14.13
N ASN A 8 -14.71 -4.24 13.18
CA ASN A 8 -15.54 -3.06 12.88
C ASN A 8 -16.81 -3.05 13.74
N VAL A 9 -16.69 -2.70 15.00
CA VAL A 9 -17.81 -2.71 15.96
C VAL A 9 -18.99 -1.88 15.46
N ARG A 10 -18.74 -0.64 14.98
CA ARG A 10 -19.81 0.23 14.49
C ARG A 10 -20.50 -0.33 13.27
N GLY A 11 -19.73 -0.80 12.30
CA GLY A 11 -20.27 -1.42 11.08
C GLY A 11 -21.10 -2.68 11.39
N ALA A 12 -20.62 -3.51 12.31
CA ALA A 12 -21.32 -4.74 12.72
C ALA A 12 -22.65 -4.45 13.47
N LEU A 13 -22.73 -3.36 14.21
CA LEU A 13 -23.96 -2.95 14.93
C LEU A 13 -24.93 -2.18 14.03
N GLN A 14 -24.46 -1.53 12.97
CA GLN A 14 -25.30 -0.77 12.03
C GLN A 14 -25.83 -1.73 10.93
N ARG A 15 -26.81 -2.53 11.31
CA ARG A 15 -27.36 -3.58 10.44
C ARG A 15 -28.54 -3.08 9.64
N ASN A 16 -28.59 -3.50 8.35
CA ASN A 16 -29.68 -3.17 7.45
C ASN A 16 -29.81 -4.26 6.37
N GLY A 17 -31.04 -4.67 6.04
CA GLY A 17 -31.33 -5.67 5.02
C GLY A 17 -31.10 -5.20 3.56
N ALA A 18 -30.98 -3.88 3.32
CA ALA A 18 -30.75 -3.30 2.01
C ALA A 18 -29.26 -3.05 1.68
N LEU A 19 -28.36 -3.27 2.65
CA LEU A 19 -26.90 -3.16 2.40
C LEU A 19 -26.39 -4.42 1.68
N ARG A 20 -25.17 -4.34 1.12
CA ARG A 20 -24.48 -5.48 0.49
C ARG A 20 -25.33 -6.18 -0.57
N VAL A 21 -25.88 -5.42 -1.51
CA VAL A 21 -26.81 -5.87 -2.56
C VAL A 21 -26.33 -7.13 -3.32
N ASN A 22 -25.04 -7.36 -3.41
CA ASN A 22 -24.45 -8.51 -4.11
C ASN A 22 -24.50 -9.82 -3.29
N GLN A 23 -24.71 -9.75 -1.96
CA GLN A 23 -24.55 -10.91 -1.10
C GLN A 23 -25.87 -11.70 -0.90
N ASN A 24 -25.77 -13.01 -0.97
CA ASN A 24 -26.87 -13.93 -0.68
C ASN A 24 -26.96 -14.22 0.84
N GLY A 25 -27.65 -13.32 1.58
CA GLY A 25 -27.74 -13.38 3.02
C GLY A 25 -26.49 -12.85 3.76
N PRO A 26 -26.58 -12.60 5.06
CA PRO A 26 -27.71 -12.83 5.98
C PRO A 26 -28.91 -11.89 5.76
N GLU A 27 -29.97 -12.03 6.55
CA GLU A 27 -31.16 -11.18 6.50
C GLU A 27 -30.83 -9.68 6.74
N ALA A 28 -29.87 -9.39 7.60
CA ALA A 28 -29.39 -8.03 7.86
C ALA A 28 -27.87 -7.98 7.87
N TYR A 29 -27.34 -7.14 7.01
CA TYR A 29 -25.90 -6.94 6.80
C TYR A 29 -25.34 -5.82 7.66
N GLY A 30 -24.07 -5.90 8.06
CA GLY A 30 -23.33 -4.79 8.62
C GLY A 30 -22.90 -3.77 7.55
N PHE A 31 -22.54 -2.58 7.99
CA PHE A 31 -22.00 -1.53 7.14
C PHE A 31 -20.48 -1.70 6.97
N ARG A 32 -19.95 -1.42 5.76
CA ARG A 32 -18.53 -1.60 5.44
C ARG A 32 -17.63 -0.64 6.21
N GLY A 33 -17.99 0.64 6.23
CA GLY A 33 -17.23 1.67 6.93
C GLY A 33 -17.36 1.60 8.46
N ASN A 34 -16.35 2.09 9.15
CA ASN A 34 -16.40 2.28 10.59
C ASN A 34 -17.19 3.56 10.97
N ALA A 35 -17.12 4.01 12.25
CA ALA A 35 -17.80 5.21 12.70
C ALA A 35 -17.35 6.51 12.03
N ARG A 36 -16.19 6.52 11.39
CA ARG A 36 -15.66 7.63 10.58
C ARG A 36 -15.84 7.42 9.09
N ASN A 37 -16.63 6.42 8.68
CA ASN A 37 -16.82 6.01 7.29
C ASN A 37 -15.51 5.57 6.58
N LEU A 38 -14.57 4.97 7.33
CA LEU A 38 -13.34 4.43 6.79
C LEU A 38 -13.45 2.92 6.63
N ASP A 39 -12.93 2.39 5.52
CA ASP A 39 -12.70 0.96 5.32
C ASP A 39 -11.44 0.55 6.10
N LEU A 40 -11.60 -0.34 7.09
CA LEU A 40 -10.50 -0.75 7.96
C LEU A 40 -9.44 -1.57 7.23
N ASN A 41 -9.79 -2.22 6.11
CA ASN A 41 -8.80 -2.89 5.25
C ASN A 41 -8.20 -1.95 4.18
N ARG A 42 -8.20 -0.65 4.44
CA ARG A 42 -7.47 0.41 3.72
C ARG A 42 -6.67 1.29 4.68
N ASP A 43 -6.64 0.94 5.96
CA ASP A 43 -6.15 1.82 7.03
C ASP A 43 -4.83 1.35 7.67
N PHE A 44 -4.25 0.23 7.23
CA PHE A 44 -3.09 -0.38 7.89
C PHE A 44 -1.82 0.49 7.85
N MET A 45 -1.58 1.23 6.78
CA MET A 45 -0.43 2.15 6.70
C MET A 45 -0.68 3.49 7.37
N LYS A 46 -1.82 4.12 7.08
CA LYS A 46 -2.13 5.45 7.61
C LYS A 46 -2.61 5.45 9.06
N MET A 47 -3.17 4.33 9.56
CA MET A 47 -3.59 4.15 10.96
C MET A 47 -4.44 5.31 11.50
N ASP A 48 -5.42 5.78 10.74
CA ASP A 48 -6.26 6.92 11.13
C ASP A 48 -7.32 6.55 12.16
N SER A 49 -7.83 5.32 12.05
CA SER A 49 -8.86 4.84 12.94
C SER A 49 -8.28 4.33 14.27
N ARG A 50 -9.07 4.46 15.35
CA ARG A 50 -8.73 3.81 16.62
C ARG A 50 -8.71 2.29 16.51
N ASN A 51 -9.56 1.72 15.65
CA ASN A 51 -9.59 0.30 15.36
C ASN A 51 -8.22 -0.18 14.90
N THR A 52 -7.68 0.41 13.84
CA THR A 52 -6.40 0.00 13.26
C THR A 52 -5.23 0.26 14.21
N ARG A 53 -5.19 1.41 14.89
CA ARG A 53 -4.16 1.69 15.90
C ARG A 53 -4.13 0.62 16.99
N SER A 54 -5.30 0.22 17.51
CA SER A 54 -5.40 -0.82 18.53
C SER A 54 -4.98 -2.19 17.98
N LEU A 55 -5.39 -2.53 16.75
CA LEU A 55 -5.03 -3.80 16.11
C LEU A 55 -3.54 -3.87 15.83
N VAL A 56 -2.95 -2.83 15.23
CA VAL A 56 -1.50 -2.78 14.95
C VAL A 56 -0.68 -2.86 16.24
N ALA A 57 -1.08 -2.14 17.30
CA ALA A 57 -0.43 -2.26 18.60
C ALA A 57 -0.51 -3.68 19.17
N ALA A 58 -1.64 -4.37 19.00
CA ALA A 58 -1.80 -5.76 19.41
C ALA A 58 -0.93 -6.70 18.56
N LEU A 59 -0.90 -6.52 17.24
CA LEU A 59 -0.04 -7.28 16.34
C LEU A 59 1.45 -7.09 16.64
N THR A 60 1.85 -5.88 16.98
CA THR A 60 3.23 -5.58 17.39
C THR A 60 3.58 -6.25 18.73
N ARG A 61 2.65 -6.23 19.69
CA ARG A 61 2.88 -6.80 21.03
C ARG A 61 2.89 -8.32 21.05
N TRP A 62 1.96 -8.97 20.33
CA TRP A 62 1.82 -10.45 20.33
C TRP A 62 2.67 -11.11 19.26
N ASP A 63 3.02 -10.37 18.22
CA ASP A 63 3.87 -10.78 17.12
C ASP A 63 3.50 -12.15 16.51
N PRO A 64 2.24 -12.34 16.05
CA PRO A 64 1.78 -13.61 15.51
C PRO A 64 2.54 -13.98 14.23
N ASP A 65 2.68 -15.27 13.97
CA ASP A 65 3.35 -15.78 12.75
C ASP A 65 2.42 -15.71 11.53
N ILE A 66 1.11 -15.90 11.75
CA ILE A 66 0.06 -15.74 10.74
C ILE A 66 -0.95 -14.72 11.23
N TYR A 67 -1.38 -13.87 10.32
CA TYR A 67 -2.54 -13.00 10.47
C TYR A 67 -3.64 -13.47 9.52
N MET A 68 -4.82 -13.80 10.03
CA MET A 68 -5.97 -14.21 9.21
C MET A 68 -7.13 -13.22 9.37
N GLU A 69 -7.70 -12.82 8.25
CA GLU A 69 -8.89 -11.97 8.15
C GLU A 69 -10.00 -12.66 7.36
N THR A 70 -11.25 -12.30 7.62
CA THR A 70 -12.40 -12.95 6.97
C THR A 70 -13.25 -11.95 6.21
N HIS A 71 -13.48 -12.23 4.94
CA HIS A 71 -14.18 -11.37 3.99
C HIS A 71 -15.22 -12.14 3.16
N VAL A 72 -15.89 -11.41 2.29
CA VAL A 72 -16.79 -11.90 1.27
C VAL A 72 -16.40 -11.29 -0.06
N SER A 73 -16.02 -12.14 -1.03
CA SER A 73 -15.64 -11.70 -2.37
C SER A 73 -16.84 -11.27 -3.21
N ASP A 74 -16.55 -10.54 -4.27
CA ASP A 74 -17.46 -10.24 -5.38
C ASP A 74 -16.86 -10.78 -6.70
N GLY A 75 -17.24 -10.25 -7.86
CA GLY A 75 -16.70 -10.61 -9.15
C GLY A 75 -17.50 -11.68 -9.91
N ALA A 76 -16.81 -12.53 -10.67
CA ALA A 76 -17.41 -13.52 -11.54
C ALA A 76 -18.20 -14.60 -10.80
N ASP A 77 -19.32 -15.08 -11.37
CA ASP A 77 -20.05 -16.22 -10.81
C ASP A 77 -19.33 -17.54 -11.14
N HIS A 78 -18.98 -18.28 -10.10
CA HIS A 78 -18.23 -19.53 -10.21
C HIS A 78 -18.72 -20.59 -9.21
N ARG A 79 -18.16 -21.81 -9.30
CA ARG A 79 -18.64 -22.94 -8.48
C ARG A 79 -17.85 -23.16 -7.19
N TYR A 80 -16.80 -22.39 -6.94
CA TYR A 80 -16.09 -22.45 -5.67
C TYR A 80 -16.91 -21.74 -4.57
N LEU A 81 -16.77 -22.20 -3.35
CA LEU A 81 -17.42 -21.59 -2.18
C LEU A 81 -16.53 -20.53 -1.53
N MET A 82 -15.21 -20.71 -1.65
CA MET A 82 -14.19 -19.91 -1.02
C MET A 82 -13.12 -19.50 -2.03
N GLU A 83 -12.71 -18.26 -1.96
CA GLU A 83 -11.48 -17.76 -2.58
C GLU A 83 -10.46 -17.47 -1.47
N LEU A 84 -9.19 -17.76 -1.73
CA LEU A 84 -8.12 -17.58 -0.77
C LEU A 84 -7.14 -16.54 -1.27
N LEU A 85 -6.99 -15.43 -0.53
CA LEU A 85 -5.91 -14.48 -0.72
C LEU A 85 -4.83 -14.72 0.32
N LEU A 86 -3.64 -15.01 -0.13
CA LEU A 86 -2.43 -15.02 0.68
C LEU A 86 -1.62 -13.74 0.38
N THR A 87 -0.83 -13.25 1.32
CA THR A 87 0.23 -12.29 0.97
C THR A 87 0.91 -12.72 -0.32
N HIS A 88 0.98 -11.80 -1.29
CA HIS A 88 1.47 -12.13 -2.64
C HIS A 88 2.86 -12.77 -2.59
N ARG A 89 2.99 -13.96 -3.20
CA ARG A 89 4.17 -14.84 -3.09
C ARG A 89 5.50 -14.15 -3.44
N ASP A 90 5.51 -13.24 -4.42
CA ASP A 90 6.73 -12.56 -4.86
C ASP A 90 7.14 -11.41 -3.90
N LYS A 91 6.25 -11.02 -3.01
CA LYS A 91 6.51 -10.05 -1.93
C LYS A 91 6.99 -10.69 -0.64
N LEU A 92 6.80 -12.01 -0.48
CA LEU A 92 7.32 -12.75 0.66
C LEU A 92 8.84 -12.97 0.53
N ASP A 93 9.52 -12.98 1.68
CA ASP A 93 10.88 -13.51 1.73
C ASP A 93 10.90 -14.95 1.19
N PRO A 94 11.97 -15.37 0.48
CA PRO A 94 12.05 -16.72 -0.09
C PRO A 94 11.76 -17.85 0.89
N THR A 95 12.16 -17.73 2.17
CA THR A 95 11.93 -18.76 3.19
C THR A 95 10.45 -18.86 3.56
N LEU A 96 9.76 -17.73 3.70
CA LEU A 96 8.32 -17.69 3.96
C LEU A 96 7.52 -18.14 2.74
N ARG A 97 7.97 -17.81 1.54
CA ARG A 97 7.36 -18.27 0.29
C ARG A 97 7.45 -19.78 0.17
N SER A 98 8.62 -20.38 0.44
CA SER A 98 8.77 -21.84 0.44
C SER A 98 7.84 -22.49 1.46
N PHE A 99 7.80 -21.99 2.69
CA PHE A 99 6.86 -22.49 3.70
C PHE A 99 5.40 -22.43 3.23
N ALA A 100 4.99 -21.30 2.63
CA ALA A 100 3.64 -21.13 2.14
C ALA A 100 3.29 -22.14 1.03
N ASN A 101 4.22 -22.38 0.09
CA ASN A 101 4.02 -23.28 -1.04
C ASN A 101 4.09 -24.76 -0.65
N ASP A 102 4.99 -25.12 0.28
CA ASP A 102 5.30 -26.52 0.59
C ASP A 102 4.40 -27.07 1.69
N HIS A 103 3.90 -26.22 2.60
CA HIS A 103 3.14 -26.66 3.77
C HIS A 103 1.76 -25.97 3.89
N LEU A 104 1.71 -24.63 3.87
CA LEU A 104 0.49 -23.90 4.17
C LEU A 104 -0.58 -24.13 3.11
N LEU A 105 -0.33 -23.75 1.87
CA LEU A 105 -1.33 -23.87 0.79
C LEU A 105 -1.77 -25.32 0.57
N PRO A 106 -0.87 -26.31 0.44
CA PRO A 106 -1.30 -27.72 0.30
C PRO A 106 -2.15 -28.22 1.45
N GLY A 107 -1.79 -27.86 2.68
CA GLY A 107 -2.56 -28.24 3.88
C GLY A 107 -3.95 -27.63 3.90
N LEU A 108 -4.10 -26.34 3.56
CA LEU A 108 -5.38 -25.66 3.48
C LEU A 108 -6.27 -26.28 2.39
N TYR A 109 -5.76 -26.43 1.16
CA TYR A 109 -6.52 -27.01 0.05
C TYR A 109 -6.95 -28.44 0.35
N THR A 110 -6.03 -29.29 0.89
CA THR A 110 -6.36 -30.69 1.27
C THR A 110 -7.45 -30.77 2.34
N TRP A 111 -7.42 -29.88 3.34
CA TRP A 111 -8.45 -29.84 4.38
C TRP A 111 -9.80 -29.45 3.79
N MET A 112 -9.85 -28.39 2.99
CA MET A 112 -11.10 -27.90 2.38
C MET A 112 -11.69 -28.92 1.43
N GLU A 113 -10.88 -29.61 0.62
CA GLU A 113 -11.31 -30.68 -0.27
C GLU A 113 -11.93 -31.86 0.52
N ARG A 114 -11.31 -32.28 1.62
CA ARG A 114 -11.85 -33.33 2.51
C ARG A 114 -13.20 -32.95 3.13
N LYS A 115 -13.54 -31.68 3.17
CA LYS A 115 -14.82 -31.14 3.65
C LYS A 115 -15.81 -30.87 2.53
N ASP A 116 -15.49 -31.25 1.29
CA ASP A 116 -16.27 -30.96 0.07
C ASP A 116 -16.50 -29.45 -0.13
N ILE A 117 -15.52 -28.64 0.25
CA ILE A 117 -15.54 -27.18 0.09
C ILE A 117 -14.58 -26.79 -1.03
N GLY A 118 -15.14 -26.44 -2.19
CA GLY A 118 -14.35 -25.96 -3.31
C GLY A 118 -13.68 -24.62 -2.99
N MET A 119 -12.37 -24.53 -3.22
CA MET A 119 -11.57 -23.33 -3.00
C MET A 119 -10.71 -23.04 -4.23
N CYS A 120 -10.53 -21.75 -4.55
CA CYS A 120 -9.61 -21.25 -5.58
C CYS A 120 -8.78 -20.08 -5.04
N PRO A 121 -7.69 -19.66 -5.72
CA PRO A 121 -7.06 -18.39 -5.43
C PRO A 121 -8.04 -17.23 -5.59
N TYR A 122 -7.89 -16.17 -4.81
CA TYR A 122 -8.57 -14.89 -5.06
C TYR A 122 -8.04 -14.28 -6.37
N PHE A 123 -8.93 -13.69 -7.16
CA PHE A 123 -8.60 -13.22 -8.50
C PHE A 123 -9.39 -11.95 -8.87
N GLU A 124 -8.84 -11.25 -9.85
CA GLU A 124 -9.54 -10.24 -10.63
C GLU A 124 -9.67 -10.73 -12.08
N THR A 125 -10.76 -10.39 -12.76
CA THR A 125 -10.94 -10.76 -14.17
C THR A 125 -10.28 -9.73 -15.09
N VAL A 126 -9.67 -10.21 -16.19
CA VAL A 126 -9.08 -9.36 -17.21
C VAL A 126 -10.09 -9.18 -18.35
N ASP A 127 -10.54 -7.94 -18.55
CA ASP A 127 -11.42 -7.55 -19.67
C ASP A 127 -12.65 -8.44 -19.90
N GLY A 128 -13.36 -8.83 -18.83
CA GLY A 128 -14.62 -9.55 -18.97
C GLY A 128 -14.69 -10.88 -18.20
N PRO A 129 -15.25 -11.95 -18.80
CA PRO A 129 -15.42 -13.22 -18.11
C PRO A 129 -14.07 -13.95 -17.91
N PRO A 130 -14.01 -14.92 -16.99
CA PRO A 130 -12.77 -15.63 -16.61
C PRO A 130 -12.00 -16.28 -17.78
N GLU A 131 -12.65 -16.61 -18.88
CA GLU A 131 -12.04 -17.17 -20.08
C GLU A 131 -11.04 -16.20 -20.76
N HIS A 132 -11.22 -14.90 -20.56
CA HIS A 132 -10.29 -13.88 -21.07
C HIS A 132 -9.00 -13.82 -20.25
N GLY A 133 -9.02 -14.34 -19.03
CA GLY A 133 -7.89 -14.40 -18.12
C GLY A 133 -8.23 -13.91 -16.74
N LEU A 134 -7.43 -14.38 -15.79
CA LEU A 134 -7.49 -13.99 -14.39
C LEU A 134 -6.14 -13.45 -13.94
N GLU A 135 -6.16 -12.50 -13.04
CA GLU A 135 -4.96 -11.95 -12.40
C GLU A 135 -5.05 -12.10 -10.87
N GLY A 136 -3.91 -12.41 -10.25
CA GLY A 136 -3.77 -12.39 -8.81
C GLY A 136 -3.80 -10.95 -8.27
N PHE A 137 -4.24 -10.79 -7.04
CA PHE A 137 -4.27 -9.49 -6.39
C PHE A 137 -2.91 -9.15 -5.77
N VAL A 138 -2.30 -8.05 -6.22
CA VAL A 138 -1.07 -7.54 -5.61
C VAL A 138 -1.43 -6.65 -4.43
N ASP A 139 -1.48 -7.24 -3.26
CA ASP A 139 -1.85 -6.59 -2.00
C ASP A 139 -0.88 -5.45 -1.62
N GLY A 140 -1.31 -4.20 -1.79
CA GLY A 140 -0.53 -3.03 -1.35
C GLY A 140 -0.41 -2.97 0.18
N PRO A 141 0.51 -2.14 0.71
CA PRO A 141 0.72 -1.99 2.15
C PRO A 141 -0.50 -1.49 2.95
N ARG A 142 -1.45 -0.81 2.29
CA ARG A 142 -2.71 -0.36 2.93
C ARG A 142 -3.62 -1.50 3.36
N TYR A 143 -3.47 -2.69 2.76
CA TYR A 143 -4.24 -3.90 3.07
C TYR A 143 -3.58 -4.71 4.17
N SER A 144 -4.38 -5.50 4.86
CA SER A 144 -3.92 -6.34 5.98
C SER A 144 -2.85 -7.36 5.59
N THR A 145 -3.00 -8.02 4.44
CA THR A 145 -2.04 -9.01 3.94
C THR A 145 -0.74 -8.36 3.49
N GLY A 146 -0.80 -7.24 2.77
CA GLY A 146 0.37 -6.47 2.37
C GLY A 146 1.14 -5.89 3.56
N PHE A 147 0.44 -5.34 4.55
CA PHE A 147 1.05 -4.86 5.79
C PHE A 147 1.69 -5.99 6.60
N SER A 148 1.06 -7.15 6.65
CA SER A 148 1.60 -8.34 7.32
C SER A 148 2.94 -8.78 6.71
N ALA A 149 3.05 -8.74 5.38
CA ALA A 149 4.30 -9.03 4.67
C ALA A 149 5.46 -8.13 5.11
N LEU A 150 5.19 -6.83 5.31
CA LEU A 150 6.19 -5.87 5.74
C LEU A 150 6.69 -6.10 7.17
N GLN A 151 5.94 -6.85 7.96
CA GLN A 151 6.32 -7.27 9.32
C GLN A 151 6.87 -8.71 9.36
N GLY A 152 7.17 -9.32 8.20
CA GLY A 152 7.65 -10.68 8.10
C GLY A 152 6.63 -11.72 8.58
N ARG A 153 5.32 -11.49 8.33
CA ARG A 153 4.21 -12.41 8.62
C ARG A 153 3.55 -12.88 7.34
N ILE A 154 2.94 -14.04 7.39
CA ILE A 154 2.05 -14.45 6.32
C ILE A 154 0.65 -13.92 6.65
N GLY A 155 0.13 -13.04 5.78
CA GLY A 155 -1.25 -12.60 5.81
C GLY A 155 -2.12 -13.58 5.02
N LEU A 156 -3.26 -13.95 5.57
CA LEU A 156 -4.21 -14.88 4.98
C LEU A 156 -5.60 -14.27 5.06
N LEU A 157 -6.30 -14.23 3.95
CA LEU A 157 -7.60 -13.62 3.87
C LEU A 157 -8.57 -14.60 3.18
N SER A 158 -9.63 -14.97 3.89
CA SER A 158 -10.70 -15.77 3.33
C SER A 158 -11.71 -14.88 2.64
N GLU A 159 -12.01 -15.18 1.40
CA GLU A 159 -13.05 -14.52 0.61
C GLU A 159 -14.14 -15.53 0.27
N SER A 160 -15.16 -15.65 1.15
CA SER A 160 -16.30 -16.49 0.84
C SER A 160 -17.15 -15.83 -0.24
N HIS A 161 -17.50 -16.59 -1.30
CA HIS A 161 -18.11 -16.00 -2.49
C HIS A 161 -19.54 -15.47 -2.21
N MET A 162 -19.79 -14.22 -2.58
CA MET A 162 -21.02 -13.46 -2.30
C MET A 162 -22.33 -14.18 -2.66
N LEU A 163 -22.34 -14.90 -3.79
CA LEU A 163 -23.57 -15.55 -4.32
C LEU A 163 -23.90 -16.90 -3.67
N LYS A 164 -23.02 -17.42 -2.79
CA LYS A 164 -23.26 -18.66 -2.07
C LYS A 164 -24.14 -18.43 -0.84
N PRO A 165 -24.94 -19.43 -0.41
CA PRO A 165 -25.78 -19.30 0.79
C PRO A 165 -24.97 -18.87 2.02
N TYR A 166 -25.55 -18.03 2.87
CA TYR A 166 -24.86 -17.50 4.04
C TYR A 166 -24.33 -18.58 4.98
N ALA A 167 -25.13 -19.62 5.25
CA ALA A 167 -24.71 -20.72 6.13
C ALA A 167 -23.49 -21.47 5.59
N ASP A 168 -23.43 -21.69 4.27
CA ASP A 168 -22.32 -22.36 3.62
C ASP A 168 -21.04 -21.50 3.69
N ARG A 169 -21.17 -20.19 3.50
CA ARG A 169 -20.06 -19.24 3.63
C ARG A 169 -19.49 -19.21 5.05
N VAL A 170 -20.36 -19.21 6.07
CA VAL A 170 -19.96 -19.27 7.48
C VAL A 170 -19.21 -20.58 7.76
N ASN A 171 -19.77 -21.73 7.32
CA ASN A 171 -19.11 -23.02 7.50
C ASN A 171 -17.75 -23.08 6.79
N ALA A 172 -17.65 -22.61 5.54
CA ALA A 172 -16.39 -22.62 4.80
C ALA A 172 -15.31 -21.77 5.49
N THR A 173 -15.67 -20.57 5.96
CA THR A 173 -14.75 -19.71 6.70
C THR A 173 -14.29 -20.38 8.01
N PHE A 174 -15.20 -21.01 8.75
CA PHE A 174 -14.88 -21.76 9.96
C PHE A 174 -13.95 -22.95 9.67
N GLN A 175 -14.20 -23.71 8.59
CA GLN A 175 -13.32 -24.80 8.20
C GLN A 175 -11.94 -24.33 7.79
N LEU A 176 -11.81 -23.18 7.11
CA LEU A 176 -10.51 -22.60 6.77
C LEU A 176 -9.72 -22.17 8.01
N MET A 177 -10.39 -21.63 9.03
CA MET A 177 -9.77 -21.35 10.32
C MET A 177 -9.23 -22.62 10.98
N LEU A 178 -10.03 -23.70 10.99
CA LEU A 178 -9.59 -24.99 11.54
C LEU A 178 -8.43 -25.58 10.72
N ALA A 179 -8.47 -25.47 9.40
CA ALA A 179 -7.37 -25.90 8.52
C ALA A 179 -6.08 -25.16 8.85
N THR A 180 -6.15 -23.83 9.02
CA THR A 180 -5.00 -23.01 9.41
C THR A 180 -4.42 -23.48 10.75
N LEU A 181 -5.26 -23.74 11.74
CA LEU A 181 -4.81 -24.25 13.05
C LEU A 181 -4.16 -25.63 12.93
N ALA A 182 -4.73 -26.54 12.12
CA ALA A 182 -4.19 -27.88 11.92
C ALA A 182 -2.81 -27.85 11.22
N VAL A 183 -2.62 -26.97 10.23
CA VAL A 183 -1.31 -26.79 9.59
C VAL A 183 -0.31 -26.22 10.59
N MET A 184 -0.73 -25.28 11.44
CA MET A 184 0.15 -24.70 12.46
C MET A 184 0.49 -25.68 13.58
N ASP A 185 -0.38 -26.59 13.91
CA ASP A 185 -0.07 -27.67 14.86
C ASP A 185 1.03 -28.61 14.33
N GLN A 186 1.03 -28.85 13.03
CA GLN A 186 2.02 -29.73 12.38
C GLN A 186 3.33 -29.01 12.02
N HIS A 187 3.27 -27.77 11.56
CA HIS A 187 4.39 -27.05 10.93
C HIS A 187 4.74 -25.71 11.59
N GLY A 188 4.19 -25.42 12.78
CA GLY A 188 4.39 -24.12 13.44
C GLY A 188 5.84 -23.80 13.79
N GLU A 189 6.66 -24.81 14.14
CA GLU A 189 8.09 -24.61 14.42
C GLU A 189 8.87 -24.29 13.14
N GLU A 190 8.51 -24.91 12.01
CA GLU A 190 9.13 -24.61 10.71
C GLU A 190 8.79 -23.18 10.27
N LEU A 191 7.52 -22.74 10.47
CA LEU A 191 7.13 -21.37 10.19
C LEU A 191 7.90 -20.38 11.06
N ARG A 192 8.05 -20.65 12.36
CA ARG A 192 8.81 -19.79 13.26
C ARG A 192 10.27 -19.66 12.83
N THR A 193 10.89 -20.76 12.42
CA THR A 193 12.26 -20.79 11.90
C THR A 193 12.37 -19.98 10.61
N SER A 194 11.46 -20.20 9.67
CA SER A 194 11.39 -19.46 8.40
C SER A 194 11.22 -17.97 8.63
N ARG A 195 10.38 -17.59 9.60
CA ARG A 195 10.13 -16.20 9.96
C ARG A 195 11.34 -15.52 10.59
N MET A 196 12.06 -16.21 11.46
CA MET A 196 13.33 -15.70 12.02
C MET A 196 14.37 -15.48 10.91
N GLN A 197 14.49 -16.42 9.98
CA GLN A 197 15.40 -16.29 8.85
C GLN A 197 14.98 -15.12 7.93
N ALA A 198 13.69 -14.98 7.62
CA ALA A 198 13.16 -13.85 6.85
C ALA A 198 13.47 -12.49 7.51
N GLY A 199 13.36 -12.41 8.82
CA GLY A 199 13.75 -11.23 9.59
C GLY A 199 15.24 -10.91 9.47
N SER A 200 16.10 -11.93 9.52
CA SER A 200 17.54 -11.78 9.33
C SER A 200 17.88 -11.35 7.89
N ASN A 201 17.21 -11.94 6.90
CA ASN A 201 17.37 -11.56 5.49
C ASN A 201 16.98 -10.10 5.26
N THR A 202 15.85 -9.66 5.82
CA THR A 202 15.40 -8.25 5.75
C THR A 202 16.42 -7.31 6.40
N ALA A 203 16.94 -7.66 7.57
CA ALA A 203 17.94 -6.86 8.25
C ALA A 203 19.26 -6.73 7.44
N ALA A 204 19.65 -7.80 6.74
CA ALA A 204 20.87 -7.86 5.94
C ALA A 204 20.70 -7.29 4.52
N ALA A 205 19.48 -7.15 4.01
CA ALA A 205 19.23 -6.68 2.65
C ALA A 205 19.76 -5.24 2.44
N GLU A 206 20.33 -4.99 1.27
CA GLU A 206 20.88 -3.67 0.89
C GLU A 206 19.87 -2.79 0.16
N ALA A 207 18.82 -3.39 -0.40
CA ALA A 207 17.79 -2.69 -1.16
C ALA A 207 16.44 -3.42 -1.08
N PHE A 208 15.35 -2.69 -1.31
CA PHE A 208 14.01 -3.23 -1.37
C PHE A 208 13.24 -2.75 -2.58
N GLY A 209 12.44 -3.65 -3.17
CA GLY A 209 11.45 -3.32 -4.18
C GLY A 209 10.18 -2.77 -3.56
N LEU A 210 9.66 -1.68 -4.13
CA LEU A 210 8.42 -1.01 -3.74
C LEU A 210 7.49 -0.89 -4.96
N ASN A 211 6.21 -0.56 -4.71
CA ASN A 211 5.22 -0.30 -5.76
C ASN A 211 5.10 -1.47 -6.75
N TRP A 212 4.61 -2.57 -6.28
CA TRP A 212 4.51 -3.81 -7.02
C TRP A 212 3.35 -3.80 -8.02
N GLN A 213 3.54 -4.48 -9.15
CA GLN A 213 2.53 -4.68 -10.19
C GLN A 213 2.59 -6.10 -10.74
N ILE A 214 1.49 -6.56 -11.35
CA ILE A 214 1.47 -7.86 -12.06
C ILE A 214 2.50 -7.85 -13.19
N ASP A 215 3.24 -8.94 -13.31
CA ASP A 215 4.10 -9.24 -14.45
C ASP A 215 3.26 -9.85 -15.59
N THR A 216 2.78 -9.01 -16.49
CA THR A 216 1.95 -9.43 -17.61
C THR A 216 2.68 -10.27 -18.66
N THR A 217 4.01 -10.43 -18.56
CA THR A 217 4.82 -11.26 -19.46
C THR A 217 4.76 -12.75 -19.09
N ARG A 218 4.27 -13.08 -17.89
CA ARG A 218 4.19 -14.45 -17.38
C ARG A 218 2.73 -14.86 -17.20
N THR A 219 2.33 -15.90 -17.91
CA THR A 219 0.98 -16.46 -17.82
C THR A 219 1.08 -17.96 -17.60
N GLU A 220 0.36 -18.46 -16.63
CA GLU A 220 0.17 -19.88 -16.33
C GLU A 220 -1.26 -20.31 -16.71
N LEU A 221 -1.62 -21.57 -16.52
CA LEU A 221 -2.97 -22.06 -16.71
C LEU A 221 -3.54 -22.49 -15.36
N LEU A 222 -4.70 -21.94 -15.00
CA LEU A 222 -5.41 -22.27 -13.76
C LEU A 222 -6.62 -23.16 -14.07
N PRO A 223 -6.77 -24.32 -13.40
CA PRO A 223 -8.02 -25.09 -13.46
C PRO A 223 -9.18 -24.26 -12.91
N TRP A 224 -10.21 -24.09 -13.73
CA TRP A 224 -11.34 -23.24 -13.43
C TRP A 224 -12.66 -24.02 -13.45
N LYS A 225 -13.51 -23.75 -12.45
CA LYS A 225 -14.86 -24.30 -12.35
C LYS A 225 -15.85 -23.16 -12.28
N GLY A 226 -16.44 -22.81 -13.40
CA GLY A 226 -17.36 -21.70 -13.54
C GLY A 226 -18.68 -22.06 -14.22
N TYR A 227 -19.24 -21.06 -14.86
CA TYR A 227 -20.45 -21.14 -15.68
C TYR A 227 -20.19 -20.43 -16.99
N THR A 228 -20.87 -20.85 -18.05
CA THR A 228 -20.78 -20.20 -19.36
C THR A 228 -21.26 -18.75 -19.26
N ALA A 229 -20.41 -17.83 -19.72
CA ALA A 229 -20.72 -16.42 -19.80
C ALA A 229 -21.27 -16.03 -21.17
N SER A 230 -22.20 -15.09 -21.22
CA SER A 230 -22.77 -14.54 -22.45
C SER A 230 -23.22 -13.11 -22.25
N GLU A 231 -23.34 -12.35 -23.32
CA GLU A 231 -23.97 -11.04 -23.27
C GLU A 231 -25.47 -11.13 -23.58
N ARG A 232 -26.26 -10.39 -22.83
CA ARG A 232 -27.71 -10.26 -23.04
C ARG A 232 -28.12 -8.78 -23.01
N PRO A 233 -29.14 -8.35 -23.73
CA PRO A 233 -29.64 -6.98 -23.61
C PRO A 233 -30.12 -6.71 -22.17
N SER A 234 -29.63 -5.64 -21.55
CA SER A 234 -30.10 -5.19 -20.24
C SER A 234 -31.53 -4.70 -20.31
N ALA A 235 -32.39 -5.15 -19.39
CA ALA A 235 -33.75 -4.65 -19.25
C ALA A 235 -33.80 -3.18 -18.76
N VAL A 236 -32.70 -2.64 -18.23
CA VAL A 236 -32.59 -1.27 -17.71
C VAL A 236 -32.04 -0.32 -18.75
N SER A 237 -30.91 -0.65 -19.38
CA SER A 237 -30.20 0.23 -20.32
C SER A 237 -30.42 -0.10 -21.79
N GLY A 238 -30.86 -1.34 -22.11
CA GLY A 238 -30.92 -1.88 -23.47
C GLY A 238 -29.53 -2.25 -24.06
N LEU A 239 -28.45 -1.99 -23.34
CA LEU A 239 -27.07 -2.28 -23.76
C LEU A 239 -26.68 -3.71 -23.38
N PRO A 240 -25.61 -4.29 -23.98
CA PRO A 240 -25.08 -5.60 -23.59
C PRO A 240 -24.73 -5.64 -22.10
N GLN A 241 -25.15 -6.73 -21.43
CA GLN A 241 -24.89 -7.00 -20.02
C GLN A 241 -24.35 -8.42 -19.89
N LEU A 242 -23.28 -8.60 -19.13
CA LEU A 242 -22.71 -9.89 -18.80
C LEU A 242 -23.72 -10.75 -18.01
N HIS A 243 -23.88 -11.99 -18.43
CA HIS A 243 -24.74 -12.98 -17.79
C HIS A 243 -24.04 -14.32 -17.68
N TYR A 244 -24.08 -14.94 -16.49
CA TYR A 244 -23.58 -16.30 -16.24
C TYR A 244 -24.75 -17.28 -16.25
N ASP A 245 -24.70 -18.29 -17.13
CA ASP A 245 -25.73 -19.32 -17.21
C ASP A 245 -25.41 -20.50 -16.27
N ARG A 246 -26.00 -20.49 -15.07
CA ARG A 246 -25.77 -21.53 -14.06
C ARG A 246 -26.23 -22.94 -14.47
N SER A 247 -27.02 -23.07 -15.53
CA SER A 247 -27.40 -24.38 -16.10
C SER A 247 -26.27 -24.98 -16.94
N GLN A 248 -25.32 -24.15 -17.41
CA GLN A 248 -24.20 -24.57 -18.24
C GLN A 248 -22.89 -24.45 -17.45
N ARG A 249 -22.48 -25.57 -16.84
CA ARG A 249 -21.21 -25.66 -16.12
C ARG A 249 -20.05 -25.63 -17.11
N MET A 250 -19.01 -24.89 -16.74
CA MET A 250 -17.76 -24.77 -17.50
C MET A 250 -16.60 -25.20 -16.60
N ASP A 251 -15.98 -26.32 -16.96
CA ASP A 251 -14.72 -26.80 -16.37
C ASP A 251 -13.63 -26.70 -17.44
N THR A 252 -12.68 -25.80 -17.25
CA THR A 252 -11.66 -25.48 -18.26
C THR A 252 -10.36 -25.04 -17.61
N LEU A 253 -9.35 -24.76 -18.45
CA LEU A 253 -8.14 -24.04 -18.05
C LEU A 253 -8.27 -22.60 -18.51
N VAL A 254 -8.00 -21.65 -17.61
CA VAL A 254 -8.03 -20.21 -17.92
C VAL A 254 -6.63 -19.63 -17.79
N PRO A 255 -6.28 -18.59 -18.57
CA PRO A 255 -5.03 -17.87 -18.38
C PRO A 255 -4.97 -17.25 -16.96
N TRP A 256 -3.84 -17.44 -16.28
CA TRP A 256 -3.60 -16.98 -14.92
C TRP A 256 -2.30 -16.21 -14.82
N ARG A 257 -2.35 -14.98 -14.34
CA ARG A 257 -1.21 -14.11 -14.09
C ARG A 257 -1.10 -13.84 -12.59
N ASP A 258 -0.14 -14.49 -11.95
CA ASP A 258 0.08 -14.37 -10.50
C ASP A 258 1.58 -14.25 -10.18
N HIS A 259 2.27 -13.47 -11.00
CA HIS A 259 3.62 -13.01 -10.70
C HIS A 259 3.61 -11.50 -10.57
N ALA A 260 4.38 -10.99 -9.63
CA ALA A 260 4.51 -9.55 -9.42
C ALA A 260 5.98 -9.11 -9.42
N ILE A 261 6.20 -7.92 -9.94
CA ILE A 261 7.50 -7.27 -9.96
C ILE A 261 7.42 -5.88 -9.32
N PRO A 262 8.48 -5.44 -8.63
CA PRO A 262 8.54 -4.08 -8.13
C PRO A 262 8.77 -3.09 -9.27
N THR A 263 8.11 -1.94 -9.24
CA THR A 263 8.32 -0.88 -10.24
C THR A 263 9.48 0.03 -9.90
N ILE A 264 9.86 0.09 -8.63
CA ILE A 264 11.05 0.81 -8.15
C ILE A 264 11.83 -0.06 -7.17
N THR A 265 13.15 0.10 -7.15
CA THR A 265 14.03 -0.49 -6.15
C THR A 265 14.87 0.61 -5.52
N LEU A 266 14.88 0.67 -4.19
CA LEU A 266 15.60 1.68 -3.44
C LEU A 266 16.65 1.04 -2.53
N THR A 267 17.84 1.64 -2.53
CA THR A 267 18.91 1.26 -1.59
C THR A 267 18.52 1.65 -0.17
N LYS A 268 18.78 0.78 0.77
CA LYS A 268 18.55 1.00 2.19
C LYS A 268 19.55 2.01 2.76
N PRO A 269 19.13 3.09 3.43
CA PRO A 269 20.05 4.00 4.12
C PRO A 269 20.59 3.36 5.41
N VAL A 270 21.50 4.05 6.10
CA VAL A 270 21.95 3.65 7.44
C VAL A 270 20.85 3.89 8.48
N ALA A 271 20.17 5.02 8.35
CA ALA A 271 19.01 5.38 9.15
C ALA A 271 18.15 6.41 8.38
N TYR A 272 16.91 6.61 8.82
CA TYR A 272 16.15 7.80 8.48
C TYR A 272 16.16 8.78 9.64
N LEU A 273 16.25 10.07 9.32
CA LEU A 273 16.01 11.17 10.24
C LEU A 273 14.54 11.61 10.07
N VAL A 274 13.78 11.60 11.15
CA VAL A 274 12.42 12.13 11.22
C VAL A 274 12.39 13.27 12.23
N PRO A 275 12.21 14.53 11.80
CA PRO A 275 12.15 15.68 12.72
C PRO A 275 11.01 15.54 13.71
N GLN A 276 11.24 16.00 14.95
CA GLN A 276 10.23 15.98 16.04
C GLN A 276 8.93 16.75 15.71
N ALA A 277 9.00 17.62 14.71
CA ALA A 277 7.84 18.36 14.20
C ALA A 277 6.74 17.45 13.60
N TRP A 278 7.04 16.15 13.37
CA TRP A 278 6.10 15.17 12.80
C TRP A 278 5.71 14.07 13.80
N PRO A 279 5.10 14.43 14.94
CA PRO A 279 4.80 13.47 16.02
C PRO A 279 3.81 12.38 15.60
N GLU A 280 2.89 12.66 14.67
CA GLU A 280 1.94 11.69 14.14
C GLU A 280 2.63 10.61 13.27
N VAL A 281 3.71 10.93 12.58
CA VAL A 281 4.54 9.98 11.83
C VAL A 281 5.33 9.12 12.82
N ILE A 282 6.00 9.74 13.78
CA ILE A 282 6.79 9.06 14.83
C ILE A 282 5.89 8.10 15.64
N GLN A 283 4.67 8.52 15.97
CA GLN A 283 3.71 7.67 16.69
C GLN A 283 3.35 6.40 15.88
N ARG A 284 3.12 6.53 14.57
CA ARG A 284 2.76 5.40 13.70
C ARG A 284 3.91 4.41 13.54
N LEU A 285 5.12 4.91 13.35
CA LEU A 285 6.32 4.06 13.34
C LEU A 285 6.46 3.25 14.65
N ARG A 286 6.26 3.92 15.80
CA ARG A 286 6.29 3.26 17.13
C ARG A 286 5.21 2.20 17.26
N LEU A 287 3.97 2.51 16.87
CA LEU A 287 2.87 1.53 16.89
C LEU A 287 3.15 0.31 16.01
N ALA A 288 3.78 0.52 14.88
CA ALA A 288 4.16 -0.55 13.93
C ALA A 288 5.38 -1.37 14.39
N GLY A 289 6.00 -1.01 15.51
CA GLY A 289 7.16 -1.72 16.08
C GLY A 289 8.48 -1.41 15.37
N VAL A 290 8.55 -0.29 14.64
CA VAL A 290 9.80 0.17 14.04
C VAL A 290 10.71 0.72 15.15
N PRO A 291 11.99 0.30 15.23
CA PRO A 291 12.96 0.83 16.18
C PRO A 291 13.16 2.34 16.00
N LEU A 292 13.21 3.06 17.10
CA LEU A 292 13.33 4.51 17.11
C LEU A 292 14.35 4.94 18.18
N ASP A 293 15.36 5.70 17.76
CA ASP A 293 16.36 6.31 18.62
C ASP A 293 16.12 7.83 18.72
N THR A 294 15.87 8.33 19.91
CA THR A 294 15.68 9.78 20.11
C THR A 294 17.05 10.46 20.21
N VAL A 295 17.22 11.52 19.46
CA VAL A 295 18.39 12.39 19.55
C VAL A 295 18.34 13.14 20.89
N ASN A 296 19.40 13.02 21.69
CA ASN A 296 19.49 13.61 23.01
C ASN A 296 20.36 14.88 23.04
N GLU A 297 21.30 15.00 22.09
CA GLU A 297 22.24 16.09 22.01
C GLU A 297 22.33 16.62 20.58
N GLU A 298 22.54 17.90 20.43
CA GLU A 298 22.71 18.53 19.12
C GLU A 298 23.97 18.00 18.42
N ARG A 299 23.84 17.63 17.17
CA ARG A 299 24.94 17.20 16.32
C ARG A 299 24.64 17.42 14.85
N THR A 300 25.68 17.54 14.05
CA THR A 300 25.58 17.63 12.61
C THR A 300 25.70 16.26 11.97
N GLU A 301 24.81 15.97 11.02
CA GLU A 301 24.82 14.73 10.25
C GLU A 301 24.80 15.04 8.74
N ARG A 302 25.49 14.20 7.98
CA ARG A 302 25.43 14.24 6.52
C ARG A 302 24.29 13.35 6.03
N VAL A 303 23.36 13.96 5.31
CA VAL A 303 22.13 13.28 4.87
C VAL A 303 21.90 13.43 3.38
N GLU A 304 21.19 12.49 2.82
CA GLU A 304 20.54 12.60 1.51
C GLU A 304 19.14 13.18 1.72
N ALA A 305 18.94 14.39 1.23
CA ALA A 305 17.66 15.09 1.27
C ALA A 305 16.96 14.99 -0.08
N GLN A 306 15.67 14.72 -0.07
CA GLN A 306 14.84 14.59 -1.27
C GLN A 306 13.95 15.83 -1.42
N ARG A 307 13.87 16.38 -2.62
CA ARG A 307 12.95 17.47 -2.97
C ARG A 307 11.88 16.95 -3.92
N ILE A 308 10.61 17.14 -3.58
CA ILE A 308 9.48 16.77 -4.43
C ILE A 308 9.44 17.70 -5.65
N THR A 309 9.65 17.14 -6.83
CA THR A 309 9.65 17.90 -8.09
C THR A 309 8.30 17.86 -8.78
N ASP A 310 7.65 16.68 -8.76
CA ASP A 310 6.35 16.48 -9.38
C ASP A 310 5.54 15.41 -8.65
N PHE A 311 4.21 15.52 -8.70
CA PHE A 311 3.27 14.53 -8.19
C PHE A 311 1.86 14.83 -8.71
N GLY A 312 1.04 13.80 -8.85
CA GLY A 312 -0.40 13.94 -9.05
C GLY A 312 -1.16 13.81 -7.74
N THR A 313 -2.38 14.37 -7.68
CA THR A 313 -3.29 14.18 -6.55
C THR A 313 -4.64 13.72 -7.08
N VAL A 314 -5.26 12.72 -6.45
CA VAL A 314 -6.60 12.27 -6.84
C VAL A 314 -7.63 13.39 -6.66
N ARG A 315 -8.65 13.43 -7.53
CA ARG A 315 -9.66 14.50 -7.49
C ARG A 315 -10.69 14.32 -6.39
N GLU A 316 -11.01 13.07 -6.06
CA GLU A 316 -11.99 12.72 -5.04
C GLU A 316 -11.29 12.18 -3.80
N PRO A 317 -11.82 12.43 -2.60
CA PRO A 317 -11.23 11.89 -1.37
C PRO A 317 -11.36 10.37 -1.35
N TYR A 318 -10.28 9.70 -0.99
CA TYR A 318 -10.22 8.27 -0.78
C TYR A 318 -9.81 7.98 0.66
N GLU A 319 -10.67 7.31 1.41
CA GLU A 319 -10.42 6.93 2.81
C GLU A 319 -9.98 8.10 3.70
N GLY A 320 -10.58 9.28 3.47
CA GLY A 320 -10.35 10.50 4.22
C GLY A 320 -9.18 11.36 3.78
N HIS A 321 -8.52 11.01 2.67
CA HIS A 321 -7.35 11.72 2.13
C HIS A 321 -7.48 11.96 0.62
N TYR A 322 -6.73 12.94 0.12
CA TYR A 322 -6.49 13.12 -1.31
C TYR A 322 -5.11 12.55 -1.63
N LEU A 323 -5.06 11.30 -2.09
CA LEU A 323 -3.79 10.58 -2.28
C LEU A 323 -2.91 11.24 -3.34
N HIS A 324 -1.62 11.34 -3.04
CA HIS A 324 -0.59 11.66 -4.01
C HIS A 324 -0.11 10.40 -4.73
N GLN A 325 0.22 10.55 -6.00
CA GLN A 325 0.68 9.47 -6.88
C GLN A 325 1.67 9.99 -7.92
N GLY A 326 2.46 9.10 -8.52
CA GLY A 326 3.41 9.46 -9.56
C GLY A 326 4.52 10.41 -9.08
N VAL A 327 4.95 10.23 -7.82
CA VAL A 327 5.88 11.14 -7.16
C VAL A 327 7.28 11.07 -7.77
N SER A 328 7.81 12.22 -8.15
CA SER A 328 9.18 12.40 -8.61
C SER A 328 9.98 13.26 -7.63
N THR A 329 11.25 12.94 -7.45
CA THR A 329 12.14 13.65 -6.53
C THR A 329 13.49 13.92 -7.16
N THR A 330 14.14 15.02 -6.76
CA THR A 330 15.59 15.21 -6.87
C THR A 330 16.22 14.96 -5.51
N THR A 331 17.49 14.61 -5.51
CA THR A 331 18.24 14.23 -4.31
C THR A 331 19.52 15.05 -4.22
N ASP A 332 19.75 15.64 -3.04
CA ASP A 332 20.96 16.38 -2.72
C ASP A 332 21.59 15.84 -1.44
N THR A 333 22.91 15.88 -1.34
CA THR A 333 23.62 15.59 -0.09
C THR A 333 23.89 16.90 0.63
N ILE A 334 23.36 17.01 1.84
CA ILE A 334 23.50 18.20 2.68
C ILE A 334 23.92 17.84 4.10
N GLU A 335 24.45 18.82 4.83
CA GLU A 335 24.63 18.73 6.28
C GLU A 335 23.44 19.36 6.98
N VAL A 336 22.92 18.65 7.98
CA VAL A 336 21.78 19.11 8.80
C VAL A 336 22.15 19.02 10.28
N VAL A 337 21.64 19.94 11.06
CA VAL A 337 21.75 19.91 12.51
C VAL A 337 20.56 19.12 13.06
N LEU A 338 20.83 18.03 13.75
CA LEU A 338 19.86 17.28 14.52
C LEU A 338 19.70 17.92 15.88
N HIS A 339 18.46 18.12 16.31
CA HIS A 339 18.14 18.69 17.61
C HIS A 339 17.63 17.65 18.59
N PRO A 340 17.80 17.86 19.92
CA PRO A 340 17.18 17.00 20.92
C PRO A 340 15.67 16.86 20.71
N GLY A 341 15.19 15.63 20.65
CA GLY A 341 13.79 15.29 20.33
C GLY A 341 13.56 14.81 18.90
N ASP A 342 14.48 15.08 17.96
CA ASP A 342 14.45 14.43 16.65
C ASP A 342 14.62 12.92 16.78
N VAL A 343 14.15 12.17 15.79
CA VAL A 343 14.13 10.70 15.85
C VAL A 343 14.93 10.13 14.68
N LEU A 344 15.85 9.24 15.01
CA LEU A 344 16.47 8.37 14.04
C LEU A 344 15.74 7.04 13.98
N VAL A 345 15.55 6.51 12.78
CA VAL A 345 15.01 5.19 12.48
C VAL A 345 16.18 4.34 11.99
N PRO A 346 16.90 3.63 12.89
CA PRO A 346 18.06 2.83 12.50
C PRO A 346 17.63 1.67 11.62
N MET A 347 18.42 1.37 10.59
CA MET A 347 18.21 0.22 9.72
C MET A 347 19.11 -0.93 10.17
N GLY A 348 18.85 -2.14 9.69
CA GLY A 348 19.46 -3.38 10.15
C GLY A 348 18.52 -4.23 11.01
N HIS A 349 17.22 -4.02 10.85
CA HIS A 349 16.17 -4.68 11.61
C HIS A 349 15.16 -5.40 10.69
N ARG A 350 14.42 -6.35 11.23
CA ARG A 350 13.35 -7.07 10.49
C ARG A 350 12.23 -6.17 9.98
N THR A 351 12.15 -4.94 10.46
CA THR A 351 11.15 -3.92 10.08
C THR A 351 11.66 -2.92 9.05
N ASP A 352 12.86 -3.12 8.50
CA ASP A 352 13.47 -2.18 7.55
C ASP A 352 12.59 -1.91 6.34
N ARG A 353 12.04 -2.98 5.74
CA ARG A 353 11.13 -2.84 4.61
C ARG A 353 9.88 -2.03 4.96
N LEU A 354 9.31 -2.25 6.15
CA LEU A 354 8.16 -1.48 6.64
C LEU A 354 8.52 0.01 6.81
N ALA A 355 9.69 0.29 7.42
CA ALA A 355 10.15 1.65 7.59
C ALA A 355 10.33 2.37 6.25
N MET A 356 10.91 1.69 5.25
CA MET A 356 11.05 2.24 3.90
C MET A 356 9.70 2.51 3.22
N GLU A 357 8.77 1.56 3.26
CA GLU A 357 7.41 1.75 2.70
C GLU A 357 6.65 2.90 3.39
N MET A 358 6.87 3.14 4.67
CA MET A 358 6.26 4.26 5.40
C MET A 358 6.90 5.60 5.08
N LEU A 359 8.23 5.65 4.92
CA LEU A 359 9.01 6.90 4.94
C LEU A 359 9.46 7.38 3.56
N GLU A 360 9.53 6.51 2.55
CA GLU A 360 9.95 6.93 1.23
C GLU A 360 8.84 7.71 0.51
N PRO A 361 9.13 8.91 -0.04
CA PRO A 361 8.11 9.73 -0.67
C PRO A 361 7.53 9.11 -1.95
N ARG A 362 8.28 8.21 -2.59
CA ARG A 362 7.87 7.50 -3.80
C ARG A 362 7.10 6.21 -3.53
N ALA A 363 6.95 5.80 -2.28
CA ALA A 363 6.13 4.65 -1.91
C ALA A 363 4.64 4.97 -2.09
N SER A 364 3.93 4.15 -2.85
CA SER A 364 2.53 4.39 -3.23
C SER A 364 1.54 4.38 -2.05
N ASP A 365 1.94 3.79 -0.93
CA ASP A 365 1.20 3.75 0.33
C ASP A 365 1.95 4.40 1.50
N GLY A 366 3.06 5.09 1.22
CA GLY A 366 3.85 5.80 2.21
C GLY A 366 3.13 7.02 2.78
N PHE A 367 3.65 7.59 3.85
CA PHE A 367 3.04 8.74 4.51
C PHE A 367 2.93 9.97 3.60
N PHE A 368 3.84 10.15 2.63
CA PHE A 368 3.69 11.21 1.64
C PHE A 368 2.46 10.97 0.75
N ALA A 369 2.26 9.76 0.26
CA ALA A 369 1.11 9.42 -0.57
C ALA A 369 -0.22 9.70 0.18
N TRP A 370 -0.27 9.50 1.48
CA TRP A 370 -1.42 9.79 2.34
C TRP A 370 -1.50 11.24 2.84
N GLY A 371 -0.67 12.16 2.32
CA GLY A 371 -0.74 13.60 2.61
C GLY A 371 -0.25 14.03 3.99
N PHE A 372 0.52 13.20 4.70
CA PHE A 372 1.04 13.57 6.04
C PHE A 372 2.00 14.75 6.00
N PHE A 373 2.58 15.05 4.85
CA PHE A 373 3.61 16.08 4.67
C PHE A 373 3.16 17.24 3.77
N ASP A 374 1.86 17.40 3.51
CA ASP A 374 1.34 18.40 2.54
C ASP A 374 1.76 19.83 2.83
N SER A 375 2.01 20.16 4.10
CA SER A 375 2.45 21.51 4.46
C SER A 375 3.78 21.92 3.83
N VAL A 376 4.68 20.98 3.47
CA VAL A 376 5.96 21.30 2.81
C VAL A 376 5.81 21.65 1.33
N LEU A 377 4.66 21.31 0.75
CA LEU A 377 4.33 21.58 -0.65
C LEU A 377 3.90 23.02 -0.88
N GLN A 378 3.63 23.74 0.20
CA GLN A 378 3.16 25.12 0.16
C GLN A 378 4.32 26.10 0.37
N GLN A 379 4.51 26.98 -0.59
CA GLN A 379 5.42 28.12 -0.45
C GLN A 379 4.87 29.12 0.59
N LYS A 380 5.72 29.65 1.46
CA LYS A 380 5.35 30.58 2.53
C LYS A 380 5.84 32.00 2.26
N GLU A 381 7.03 32.14 1.66
CA GLU A 381 7.65 33.43 1.41
C GLU A 381 7.44 33.87 -0.03
N TRP A 382 7.10 35.14 -0.20
CA TRP A 382 6.82 35.77 -1.48
C TRP A 382 7.52 37.11 -1.59
N PHE A 383 7.50 37.69 -2.78
CA PHE A 383 8.08 39.00 -3.04
C PHE A 383 7.01 39.99 -3.57
N SER A 384 7.28 41.31 -3.38
CA SER A 384 6.57 42.34 -4.11
C SER A 384 7.30 42.59 -5.42
N ASP A 385 6.64 42.56 -6.54
CA ASP A 385 7.20 42.66 -7.88
C ASP A 385 8.07 43.89 -8.06
N TYR A 386 7.54 45.08 -7.71
CA TYR A 386 8.25 46.36 -7.83
C TYR A 386 9.52 46.46 -6.94
N VAL A 387 9.58 45.71 -5.83
CA VAL A 387 10.77 45.65 -4.96
C VAL A 387 11.79 44.69 -5.53
N PHE A 388 11.33 43.48 -5.92
CA PHE A 388 12.21 42.43 -6.39
C PHE A 388 12.79 42.72 -7.78
N GLU A 389 12.15 43.56 -8.59
CA GLU A 389 12.60 43.95 -9.94
C GLU A 389 14.07 44.45 -9.93
N SER A 390 14.42 45.36 -9.00
CA SER A 390 15.78 45.85 -8.87
C SER A 390 16.75 44.78 -8.40
N ILE A 391 16.34 43.91 -7.48
CA ILE A 391 17.16 42.81 -6.98
C ILE A 391 17.39 41.76 -8.09
N ALA A 392 16.34 41.42 -8.84
CA ALA A 392 16.44 40.51 -9.98
C ALA A 392 17.37 41.03 -11.07
N ALA A 393 17.30 42.37 -11.38
CA ALA A 393 18.19 42.99 -12.33
C ALA A 393 19.66 42.92 -11.88
N GLU A 394 19.94 43.12 -10.59
CA GLU A 394 21.28 42.96 -10.03
C GLU A 394 21.79 41.52 -10.08
N LEU A 395 20.96 40.55 -9.74
CA LEU A 395 21.29 39.12 -9.81
C LEU A 395 21.66 38.74 -11.24
N LEU A 396 20.82 39.09 -12.20
CA LEU A 396 21.11 38.85 -13.62
C LEU A 396 22.34 39.60 -14.14
N ALA A 397 22.70 40.75 -13.56
CA ALA A 397 23.93 41.45 -13.91
C ALA A 397 25.20 40.75 -13.40
N LYS A 398 25.09 40.11 -12.22
CA LYS A 398 26.21 39.40 -11.56
C LYS A 398 26.36 37.96 -12.08
N ASP A 399 25.30 37.37 -12.62
CA ASP A 399 25.29 35.98 -13.12
C ASP A 399 24.92 35.95 -14.62
N PRO A 400 25.93 35.92 -15.53
CA PRO A 400 25.68 35.84 -16.97
C PRO A 400 25.02 34.53 -17.43
N GLU A 401 25.21 33.41 -16.71
CA GLU A 401 24.59 32.15 -17.04
C GLU A 401 23.10 32.17 -16.73
N LEU A 402 22.71 32.65 -15.55
CA LEU A 402 21.31 32.85 -15.19
C LEU A 402 20.59 33.79 -16.17
N ARG A 403 21.28 34.86 -16.60
CA ARG A 403 20.75 35.77 -17.64
C ARG A 403 20.53 35.06 -18.98
N LYS A 404 21.49 34.22 -19.38
CA LYS A 404 21.38 33.44 -20.61
C LYS A 404 20.22 32.46 -20.54
N GLU A 405 20.08 31.70 -19.46
CA GLU A 405 18.96 30.75 -19.26
C GLU A 405 17.59 31.46 -19.34
N LEU A 406 17.46 32.65 -18.73
CA LEU A 406 16.26 33.44 -18.81
C LEU A 406 15.95 33.86 -20.26
N ASN A 407 16.95 34.29 -21.02
CA ASN A 407 16.79 34.70 -22.42
C ASN A 407 16.48 33.51 -23.33
N ASP A 408 17.09 32.35 -23.10
CA ASP A 408 16.84 31.11 -23.82
C ASP A 408 15.37 30.67 -23.61
N ARG A 409 14.90 30.74 -22.36
CA ARG A 409 13.51 30.44 -22.05
C ARG A 409 12.54 31.44 -22.69
N ARG A 410 12.83 32.74 -22.66
CA ARG A 410 12.01 33.76 -23.36
C ARG A 410 11.91 33.47 -24.86
N SER A 411 12.98 33.00 -25.48
CA SER A 411 13.02 32.71 -26.92
C SER A 411 12.25 31.47 -27.31
N THR A 412 12.12 30.50 -26.39
CA THR A 412 11.47 29.21 -26.65
C THR A 412 10.03 29.11 -26.11
N ASP A 413 9.63 30.01 -25.18
CA ASP A 413 8.33 30.03 -24.52
C ASP A 413 7.69 31.45 -24.68
N PRO A 414 6.89 31.69 -25.72
CA PRO A 414 6.24 33.00 -25.95
C PRO A 414 5.26 33.40 -24.84
N ALA A 415 4.62 32.44 -24.16
CA ALA A 415 3.72 32.72 -23.05
C ALA A 415 4.51 33.26 -21.85
N PHE A 416 5.63 32.61 -21.51
CA PHE A 416 6.55 33.09 -20.50
C PHE A 416 7.16 34.46 -20.84
N ALA A 417 7.53 34.70 -22.11
CA ALA A 417 8.09 35.97 -22.56
C ALA A 417 7.08 37.12 -22.43
N ALA A 418 5.78 36.86 -22.49
CA ALA A 418 4.72 37.85 -22.35
C ALA A 418 4.25 38.07 -20.89
N ASP A 419 4.76 37.30 -19.92
CA ASP A 419 4.37 37.36 -18.51
C ASP A 419 5.53 37.86 -17.62
N ALA A 420 5.49 39.14 -17.26
CA ALA A 420 6.51 39.76 -16.45
C ALA A 420 6.61 39.13 -15.05
N TRP A 421 5.47 38.77 -14.44
CA TRP A 421 5.48 38.15 -13.11
C TRP A 421 6.11 36.76 -13.14
N GLN A 422 5.81 35.94 -14.13
CA GLN A 422 6.41 34.63 -14.30
C GLN A 422 7.94 34.72 -14.50
N GLN A 423 8.41 35.74 -15.18
CA GLN A 423 9.86 35.97 -15.35
C GLN A 423 10.53 36.36 -14.04
N LEU A 424 9.93 37.28 -13.27
CA LEU A 424 10.42 37.63 -11.94
C LEU A 424 10.42 36.44 -10.98
N TYR A 425 9.30 35.66 -10.99
CA TYR A 425 9.17 34.47 -10.16
C TYR A 425 10.23 33.41 -10.53
N TRP A 426 10.53 33.25 -11.80
CA TRP A 426 11.58 32.36 -12.28
C TRP A 426 12.98 32.75 -11.75
N VAL A 427 13.28 34.06 -11.72
CA VAL A 427 14.53 34.58 -11.12
C VAL A 427 14.50 34.40 -9.59
N TYR A 428 13.35 34.67 -8.94
CA TYR A 428 13.17 34.51 -7.51
C TYR A 428 13.46 33.08 -7.06
N GLN A 429 12.91 32.08 -7.77
CA GLN A 429 13.16 30.68 -7.49
C GLN A 429 14.64 30.26 -7.56
N ARG A 430 15.48 31.02 -8.25
CA ARG A 430 16.92 30.80 -8.42
C ARG A 430 17.79 31.76 -7.59
N SER A 431 17.13 32.57 -6.79
CA SER A 431 17.78 33.55 -5.94
C SER A 431 18.02 33.01 -4.53
N PRO A 432 18.94 33.58 -3.76
CA PRO A 432 19.13 33.25 -2.34
C PRO A 432 17.93 33.64 -1.46
N HIS A 433 16.95 34.34 -2.01
CA HIS A 433 15.72 34.74 -1.31
C HIS A 433 14.60 33.69 -1.37
N TYR A 434 14.75 32.69 -2.23
CA TYR A 434 13.79 31.60 -2.30
C TYR A 434 13.91 30.70 -1.09
N GLU A 435 12.78 30.31 -0.49
CA GLU A 435 12.77 29.48 0.71
C GLU A 435 13.35 28.08 0.44
N PRO A 436 14.44 27.69 1.10
CA PRO A 436 15.10 26.41 0.85
C PRO A 436 14.26 25.21 1.25
N GLY A 437 13.30 25.40 2.16
CA GLY A 437 12.39 24.36 2.66
C GLY A 437 11.21 24.01 1.74
N HIS A 438 10.94 24.83 0.70
CA HIS A 438 9.81 24.56 -0.19
C HIS A 438 9.99 23.25 -0.93
N ARG A 439 9.01 22.34 -0.79
CA ARG A 439 9.00 20.97 -1.34
C ARG A 439 10.17 20.09 -0.87
N LEU A 440 10.93 20.51 0.13
CA LEU A 440 11.95 19.66 0.76
C LEU A 440 11.23 18.62 1.61
N TYR A 441 11.40 17.35 1.27
CA TYR A 441 10.81 16.26 2.03
C TYR A 441 11.46 16.18 3.41
N PRO A 442 10.69 16.20 4.51
CA PRO A 442 11.24 16.37 5.85
C PRO A 442 11.97 15.14 6.39
N VAL A 443 11.66 13.95 5.85
CA VAL A 443 12.37 12.72 6.23
C VAL A 443 13.62 12.59 5.37
N MET A 444 14.77 12.48 5.99
CA MET A 444 16.07 12.45 5.31
C MET A 444 16.77 11.12 5.54
N ARG A 445 17.59 10.71 4.59
CA ARG A 445 18.33 9.44 4.63
C ARG A 445 19.75 9.71 5.13
N VAL A 446 20.09 9.14 6.29
CA VAL A 446 21.46 9.26 6.84
C VAL A 446 22.41 8.38 6.03
N LEU A 447 23.50 8.95 5.57
CA LEU A 447 24.53 8.30 4.77
C LEU A 447 25.61 7.65 5.66
N ARG A 448 26.36 6.73 5.09
CA ARG A 448 27.53 6.13 5.75
C ARG A 448 28.69 7.11 5.78
#